data_2ed42e03b81c2452c957fa802232f6d4
#
_entry.id   2ed42e03b81c2452c957fa802232f6d4
#
_cell.length_a   1.000
_cell.length_b   1.000
_cell.length_c   1.000
_cell.angle_alpha   90.00
_cell.angle_beta   90.00
_cell.angle_gamma   90.00
#
_symmetry.space_group_name_H-M   'P 1'
#
loop_
_entity.id
_entity.type
_entity.pdbx_description
1 polymer ?
#
loop_
_entity_poly.entity_id
_entity_poly.type
_entity_poly.pdbx_seq_one_letter_code
_entity_poly.pdbx_strand_id
1 'polypeptide(L)'
;MIYKNPNSVLVVIYAQNSGRVLMLQRQDDSEFWQSVTGSLEPNEQPFETAIREVREETGIDIAAQNLSLVDCNESVLFEIFPQFRYKYAPDVTHNQEHWFLLGLPNEQTPILTEHLAFQWVSVDKAIEMTKSPNNAAAIAKYLTNNPPL
;
A
#
# COMPACT_ATOMS: atom_id res chain seq x y z
N MET A 1 -18.78 10.89 15.26
CA MET A 1 -17.40 10.52 14.85
C MET A 1 -17.45 9.53 13.71
N ILE A 2 -16.62 9.77 12.70
CA ILE A 2 -16.55 8.87 11.56
C ILE A 2 -15.37 7.91 11.75
N TYR A 3 -15.67 6.62 11.74
CA TYR A 3 -14.65 5.59 11.90
C TYR A 3 -14.21 5.07 10.53
N LYS A 4 -12.98 4.53 10.48
CA LYS A 4 -12.47 3.90 9.27
C LYS A 4 -13.21 2.59 9.00
N ASN A 5 -13.42 2.30 7.73
CA ASN A 5 -13.96 1.02 7.29
C ASN A 5 -12.91 -0.07 7.56
N PRO A 6 -13.29 -1.20 8.17
CA PRO A 6 -12.34 -2.30 8.41
C PRO A 6 -12.07 -3.14 7.15
N ASN A 7 -12.26 -2.58 5.99
CA ASN A 7 -11.83 -3.14 4.71
C ASN A 7 -10.91 -2.12 4.07
N SER A 8 -9.76 -2.57 3.62
CA SER A 8 -8.72 -1.70 3.08
C SER A 8 -8.01 -2.34 1.90
N VAL A 9 -7.14 -1.56 1.26
CA VAL A 9 -6.28 -2.04 0.19
C VAL A 9 -4.83 -1.84 0.57
N LEU A 10 -3.98 -2.68 0.00
CA LEU A 10 -2.53 -2.53 0.01
C LEU A 10 -2.08 -2.57 -1.44
N VAL A 11 -1.38 -1.54 -1.89
CA VAL A 11 -0.86 -1.50 -3.26
C VAL A 11 0.66 -1.43 -3.20
N VAL A 12 1.30 -2.50 -3.65
CA VAL A 12 2.75 -2.55 -3.75
C VAL A 12 3.14 -1.95 -5.09
N ILE A 13 3.89 -0.85 -5.05
CA ILE A 13 4.36 -0.14 -6.25
C ILE A 13 5.83 -0.44 -6.46
N TYR A 14 6.18 -0.88 -7.66
CA TYR A 14 7.58 -1.18 -8.00
C TYR A 14 7.91 -0.62 -9.38
N ALA A 15 9.19 -0.38 -9.63
CA ALA A 15 9.67 0.10 -10.92
C ALA A 15 10.24 -1.08 -11.70
N GLN A 16 9.74 -1.27 -12.92
CA GLN A 16 10.11 -2.43 -13.74
C GLN A 16 11.58 -2.38 -14.16
N ASN A 17 12.10 -1.19 -14.43
CA ASN A 17 13.48 -1.06 -14.91
C ASN A 17 14.53 -1.31 -13.81
N SER A 18 14.23 -0.98 -12.55
CA SER A 18 15.19 -1.11 -11.44
C SER A 18 14.87 -2.28 -10.51
N GLY A 19 13.64 -2.75 -10.51
CA GLY A 19 13.17 -3.75 -9.56
C GLY A 19 12.96 -3.22 -8.16
N ARG A 20 13.10 -1.90 -7.95
CA ARG A 20 12.97 -1.32 -6.61
C ARG A 20 11.53 -1.02 -6.28
N VAL A 21 11.25 -0.99 -4.98
CA VAL A 21 9.91 -0.84 -4.40
C VAL A 21 9.78 0.53 -3.77
N LEU A 22 8.63 1.17 -3.97
CA LEU A 22 8.33 2.46 -3.35
C LEU A 22 7.83 2.24 -1.93
N MET A 23 8.51 2.85 -0.96
CA MET A 23 8.11 2.82 0.43
C MET A 23 7.87 4.24 0.93
N LEU A 24 6.81 4.41 1.71
CA LEU A 24 6.34 5.69 2.22
C LEU A 24 6.44 5.71 3.74
N GLN A 25 6.92 6.82 4.30
CA GLN A 25 7.08 6.98 5.74
C GLN A 25 5.79 7.58 6.32
N ARG A 26 5.21 6.88 7.30
CA ARG A 26 3.96 7.32 7.92
C ARG A 26 4.17 8.59 8.75
N GLN A 27 3.17 9.47 8.72
CA GLN A 27 3.17 10.70 9.51
C GLN A 27 2.89 10.42 10.99
N ASP A 28 2.08 9.43 11.28
CA ASP A 28 1.67 9.09 12.65
C ASP A 28 2.65 8.16 13.37
N ASP A 29 3.63 7.60 12.64
CA ASP A 29 4.71 6.79 13.19
C ASP A 29 5.89 6.87 12.23
N SER A 30 6.86 7.72 12.52
CA SER A 30 7.99 7.99 11.62
C SER A 30 8.93 6.81 11.42
N GLU A 31 8.80 5.76 12.24
CA GLU A 31 9.57 4.53 12.06
C GLU A 31 8.80 3.49 11.24
N PHE A 32 7.58 3.80 10.82
CA PHE A 32 6.73 2.88 10.07
C PHE A 32 6.74 3.25 8.59
N TRP A 33 7.43 2.45 7.80
CA TRP A 33 7.46 2.56 6.33
C TRP A 33 6.54 1.51 5.73
N GLN A 34 5.85 1.87 4.67
CA GLN A 34 4.84 0.99 4.07
C GLN A 34 4.61 1.30 2.60
N SER A 35 3.97 0.36 1.90
CA SER A 35 3.40 0.60 0.57
C SER A 35 2.14 1.45 0.72
N VAL A 36 1.47 1.77 -0.40
CA VAL A 36 0.21 2.51 -0.36
C VAL A 36 -0.85 1.67 0.31
N THR A 37 -1.59 2.26 1.25
CA THR A 37 -2.70 1.60 1.93
C THR A 37 -3.80 2.60 2.25
N GLY A 38 -5.04 2.13 2.33
CA GLY A 38 -6.15 2.98 2.70
C GLY A 38 -7.44 2.20 2.79
N SER A 39 -8.40 2.76 3.54
CA SER A 39 -9.69 2.14 3.77
C SER A 39 -10.67 2.46 2.66
N LEU A 40 -11.60 1.52 2.40
CA LEU A 40 -12.68 1.73 1.46
C LEU A 40 -13.60 2.85 1.95
N GLU A 41 -14.05 3.69 1.02
CA GLU A 41 -15.12 4.64 1.28
C GLU A 41 -16.48 3.98 1.01
N PRO A 42 -17.58 4.56 1.50
CA PRO A 42 -18.92 3.99 1.26
C PRO A 42 -19.17 3.74 -0.23
N ASN A 43 -19.67 2.55 -0.55
CA ASN A 43 -19.99 2.14 -1.92
C ASN A 43 -18.79 1.98 -2.85
N GLU A 44 -17.59 1.97 -2.31
CA GLU A 44 -16.37 1.81 -3.07
C GLU A 44 -15.96 0.33 -3.12
N GLN A 45 -15.54 -0.13 -4.29
CA GLN A 45 -14.98 -1.47 -4.44
C GLN A 45 -13.45 -1.39 -4.19
N PRO A 46 -12.81 -2.49 -3.76
CA PRO A 46 -11.37 -2.46 -3.48
C PRO A 46 -10.53 -1.93 -4.65
N PHE A 47 -10.85 -2.31 -5.89
CA PHE A 47 -10.11 -1.84 -7.06
C PHE A 47 -10.19 -0.31 -7.20
N GLU A 48 -11.36 0.26 -6.94
CA GLU A 48 -11.56 1.72 -6.98
C GLU A 48 -10.79 2.41 -5.87
N THR A 49 -10.80 1.81 -4.68
CA THR A 49 -10.03 2.33 -3.53
C THR A 49 -8.55 2.36 -3.84
N ALA A 50 -8.04 1.29 -4.46
CA ALA A 50 -6.62 1.21 -4.82
C ALA A 50 -6.23 2.34 -5.77
N ILE A 51 -7.04 2.61 -6.80
CA ILE A 51 -6.78 3.69 -7.75
C ILE A 51 -6.77 5.04 -7.04
N ARG A 52 -7.76 5.27 -6.18
CA ARG A 52 -7.89 6.52 -5.44
C ARG A 52 -6.73 6.73 -4.47
N GLU A 53 -6.39 5.72 -3.69
CA GLU A 53 -5.34 5.85 -2.68
C GLU A 53 -3.96 6.04 -3.31
N VAL A 54 -3.67 5.35 -4.43
CA VAL A 54 -2.42 5.57 -5.16
C VAL A 54 -2.32 7.03 -5.57
N ARG A 55 -3.39 7.59 -6.10
CA ARG A 55 -3.40 8.99 -6.53
C ARG A 55 -3.25 9.95 -5.35
N GLU A 56 -3.98 9.71 -4.27
CA GLU A 56 -3.92 10.57 -3.08
C GLU A 56 -2.55 10.54 -2.43
N GLU A 57 -1.94 9.38 -2.31
CA GLU A 57 -0.69 9.22 -1.56
C GLU A 57 0.57 9.47 -2.39
N THR A 58 0.50 9.33 -3.71
CA THR A 58 1.69 9.46 -4.56
C THR A 58 1.54 10.44 -5.72
N GLY A 59 0.32 10.87 -6.01
CA GLY A 59 0.07 11.70 -7.18
C GLY A 59 0.03 10.93 -8.48
N ILE A 60 0.22 9.61 -8.46
CA ILE A 60 0.22 8.80 -9.67
C ILE A 60 -1.22 8.56 -10.13
N ASP A 61 -1.53 9.03 -11.34
CA ASP A 61 -2.82 8.79 -11.99
C ASP A 61 -2.67 7.59 -12.92
N ILE A 62 -3.19 6.45 -12.48
CA ILE A 62 -3.02 5.17 -13.17
C ILE A 62 -3.58 5.23 -14.59
N ALA A 63 -4.76 5.83 -14.76
CA ALA A 63 -5.39 5.94 -16.07
C ALA A 63 -4.62 6.89 -17.00
N ALA A 64 -4.24 8.06 -16.49
CA ALA A 64 -3.53 9.07 -17.28
C ALA A 64 -2.17 8.58 -17.74
N GLN A 65 -1.48 7.76 -16.93
CA GLN A 65 -0.18 7.21 -17.29
C GLN A 65 -0.30 5.87 -18.01
N ASN A 66 -1.51 5.42 -18.26
CA ASN A 66 -1.77 4.17 -18.98
C ASN A 66 -1.12 2.96 -18.29
N LEU A 67 -1.23 2.91 -16.97
CA LEU A 67 -0.67 1.84 -16.17
C LEU A 67 -1.70 0.73 -15.93
N SER A 68 -1.22 -0.48 -15.63
CA SER A 68 -2.07 -1.61 -15.32
C SER A 68 -2.00 -1.92 -13.83
N LEU A 69 -3.09 -1.69 -13.12
CA LEU A 69 -3.20 -2.09 -11.72
C LEU A 69 -3.63 -3.56 -11.69
N VAL A 70 -2.82 -4.38 -11.02
CA VAL A 70 -3.06 -5.83 -10.95
C VAL A 70 -3.75 -6.17 -9.63
N ASP A 71 -4.94 -6.76 -9.71
CA ASP A 71 -5.64 -7.29 -8.55
C ASP A 71 -5.07 -8.68 -8.28
N CYS A 72 -4.46 -8.86 -7.10
CA CYS A 72 -3.86 -10.15 -6.74
C CYS A 72 -4.90 -11.21 -6.42
N ASN A 73 -6.18 -10.84 -6.31
CA ASN A 73 -7.27 -11.72 -5.90
C ASN A 73 -6.96 -12.40 -4.57
N GLU A 74 -6.30 -11.68 -3.70
CA GLU A 74 -5.88 -12.16 -2.40
C GLU A 74 -6.17 -11.09 -1.36
N SER A 75 -6.66 -11.53 -0.20
CA SER A 75 -6.89 -10.63 0.93
C SER A 75 -6.51 -11.36 2.20
N VAL A 76 -6.14 -10.59 3.22
CA VAL A 76 -5.80 -11.13 4.53
C VAL A 76 -6.60 -10.40 5.60
N LEU A 77 -7.05 -11.16 6.60
CA LEU A 77 -7.68 -10.61 7.79
C LEU A 77 -6.61 -10.54 8.85
N PHE A 78 -6.36 -9.34 9.39
CA PHE A 78 -5.32 -9.18 10.40
C PHE A 78 -5.83 -8.33 11.56
N GLU A 79 -5.21 -8.54 12.73
CA GLU A 79 -5.50 -7.74 13.90
C GLU A 79 -4.89 -6.36 13.77
N ILE A 80 -5.70 -5.33 13.97
CA ILE A 80 -5.26 -3.94 13.86
C ILE A 80 -4.26 -3.65 14.97
N PHE A 81 -3.13 -2.99 14.61
CA PHE A 81 -2.14 -2.57 15.60
C PHE A 81 -2.82 -1.74 16.68
N PRO A 82 -2.52 -2.00 17.98
CA PRO A 82 -3.16 -1.27 19.08
C PRO A 82 -3.08 0.24 18.93
N GLN A 83 -1.97 0.76 18.39
CA GLN A 83 -1.76 2.21 18.24
C GLN A 83 -2.70 2.85 17.22
N PHE A 84 -3.33 2.05 16.36
CA PHE A 84 -4.25 2.55 15.31
C PHE A 84 -5.71 2.21 15.58
N ARG A 85 -6.00 1.45 16.63
CA ARG A 85 -7.37 1.00 16.88
C ARG A 85 -8.35 2.14 17.15
N TYR A 86 -7.88 3.26 17.66
CA TYR A 86 -8.75 4.41 17.92
C TYR A 86 -9.42 4.96 16.66
N LYS A 87 -8.88 4.66 15.48
CA LYS A 87 -9.42 5.12 14.20
C LYS A 87 -10.66 4.33 13.76
N TYR A 88 -10.95 3.22 14.42
CA TYR A 88 -12.03 2.30 14.07
C TYR A 88 -13.09 2.28 15.18
N ALA A 89 -14.29 1.74 14.85
CA ALA A 89 -15.33 1.58 15.86
C ALA A 89 -14.82 0.71 17.00
N PRO A 90 -15.31 0.93 18.24
CA PRO A 90 -14.77 0.24 19.44
C PRO A 90 -14.80 -1.28 19.39
N ASP A 91 -15.76 -1.86 18.66
CA ASP A 91 -15.90 -3.30 18.53
C ASP A 91 -15.08 -3.89 17.38
N VAL A 92 -14.43 -3.06 16.58
CA VAL A 92 -13.61 -3.49 15.44
C VAL A 92 -12.20 -3.78 15.92
N THR A 93 -11.76 -5.03 15.74
CA THR A 93 -10.42 -5.48 16.13
C THR A 93 -9.58 -5.92 14.95
N HIS A 94 -10.21 -6.25 13.82
CA HIS A 94 -9.56 -6.79 12.64
C HIS A 94 -9.94 -6.00 11.40
N ASN A 95 -9.03 -6.02 10.42
CA ASN A 95 -9.19 -5.36 9.13
C ASN A 95 -8.94 -6.39 8.02
N GLN A 96 -9.80 -6.36 6.98
CA GLN A 96 -9.63 -7.19 5.80
C GLN A 96 -8.87 -6.36 4.75
N GLU A 97 -7.66 -6.78 4.40
CA GLU A 97 -6.79 -6.04 3.48
C GLU A 97 -6.70 -6.76 2.14
N HIS A 98 -7.05 -6.06 1.06
CA HIS A 98 -7.02 -6.58 -0.31
C HIS A 98 -5.74 -6.14 -1.00
N TRP A 99 -5.04 -7.06 -1.66
CA TRP A 99 -3.69 -6.83 -2.20
C TRP A 99 -3.70 -6.53 -3.70
N PHE A 100 -2.91 -5.54 -4.08
CA PHE A 100 -2.74 -5.10 -5.47
C PHE A 100 -1.26 -4.84 -5.77
N LEU A 101 -0.90 -4.94 -7.05
CA LEU A 101 0.43 -4.60 -7.54
C LEU A 101 0.32 -3.53 -8.62
N LEU A 102 1.27 -2.61 -8.61
CA LEU A 102 1.36 -1.57 -9.65
C LEU A 102 2.81 -1.47 -10.10
N GLY A 103 3.07 -1.90 -11.33
CA GLY A 103 4.38 -1.76 -11.95
C GLY A 103 4.47 -0.46 -12.73
N LEU A 104 5.50 0.33 -12.44
CA LEU A 104 5.81 1.53 -13.20
C LEU A 104 6.97 1.21 -14.16
N PRO A 105 7.01 1.78 -15.37
CA PRO A 105 8.17 1.57 -16.24
C PRO A 105 9.47 2.02 -15.59
N ASN A 106 9.43 3.14 -14.88
CA ASN A 106 10.60 3.75 -14.24
C ASN A 106 10.20 4.27 -12.86
N GLU A 107 11.18 4.50 -12.00
CA GLU A 107 10.96 5.16 -10.74
C GLU A 107 10.46 6.58 -10.97
N GLN A 108 9.48 6.99 -10.18
CA GLN A 108 8.94 8.34 -10.23
C GLN A 108 9.10 8.98 -8.86
N THR A 109 9.19 10.30 -8.84
CA THR A 109 9.17 11.06 -7.59
C THR A 109 7.70 11.30 -7.23
N PRO A 110 7.19 10.69 -6.14
CA PRO A 110 5.81 10.89 -5.77
C PRO A 110 5.56 12.29 -5.22
N ILE A 111 4.31 12.75 -5.32
CA ILE A 111 3.85 13.97 -4.68
C ILE A 111 3.19 13.54 -3.37
N LEU A 112 3.85 13.82 -2.26
CA LEU A 112 3.37 13.39 -0.95
C LEU A 112 2.39 14.39 -0.35
N THR A 113 1.30 13.88 0.23
CA THR A 113 0.29 14.67 0.91
C THR A 113 0.15 14.26 2.38
N GLU A 114 0.22 12.98 2.65
CA GLU A 114 -0.02 12.41 3.99
C GLU A 114 1.22 11.74 4.58
N HIS A 115 2.27 11.56 3.80
CA HIS A 115 3.49 10.87 4.23
C HIS A 115 4.64 11.86 4.36
N LEU A 116 5.59 11.54 5.26
CA LEU A 116 6.72 12.42 5.55
C LEU A 116 7.79 12.35 4.46
N ALA A 117 8.02 11.15 3.92
CA ALA A 117 9.09 10.92 2.95
C ALA A 117 8.81 9.67 2.15
N PHE A 118 9.60 9.47 1.09
CA PHE A 118 9.56 8.25 0.29
C PHE A 118 10.97 7.75 0.04
N GLN A 119 11.07 6.45 -0.25
CA GLN A 119 12.31 5.83 -0.72
C GLN A 119 11.98 4.78 -1.78
N TRP A 120 12.83 4.69 -2.79
CA TRP A 120 12.87 3.54 -3.69
C TRP A 120 13.97 2.63 -3.18
N VAL A 121 13.62 1.41 -2.77
CA VAL A 121 14.55 0.48 -2.13
C VAL A 121 14.47 -0.89 -2.78
N SER A 122 15.50 -1.71 -2.55
CA SER A 122 15.47 -3.10 -3.03
C SER A 122 14.31 -3.86 -2.38
N VAL A 123 13.90 -4.95 -3.00
CA VAL A 123 12.86 -5.82 -2.47
C VAL A 123 13.22 -6.27 -1.05
N ASP A 124 14.45 -6.72 -0.84
CA ASP A 124 14.90 -7.20 0.48
C ASP A 124 14.85 -6.08 1.52
N LYS A 125 15.26 -4.86 1.13
CA LYS A 125 15.21 -3.73 2.05
C LYS A 125 13.78 -3.35 2.38
N ALA A 126 12.88 -3.37 1.41
CA ALA A 126 11.47 -3.06 1.65
C ALA A 126 10.85 -4.03 2.67
N ILE A 127 11.12 -5.33 2.51
CA ILE A 127 10.63 -6.36 3.44
C ILE A 127 11.15 -6.09 4.85
N GLU A 128 12.42 -5.71 4.96
CA GLU A 128 13.07 -5.49 6.24
C GLU A 128 12.58 -4.23 6.94
N MET A 129 12.31 -3.15 6.18
CA MET A 129 12.02 -1.84 6.78
C MET A 129 10.55 -1.64 7.16
N THR A 130 9.63 -2.43 6.64
CA THR A 130 8.22 -2.26 7.01
C THR A 130 7.91 -2.95 8.33
N LYS A 131 7.12 -2.29 9.16
CA LYS A 131 6.61 -2.88 10.40
C LYS A 131 5.38 -3.76 10.17
N SER A 132 4.81 -3.72 8.96
CA SER A 132 3.62 -4.50 8.64
C SER A 132 4.01 -5.89 8.13
N PRO A 133 3.68 -6.96 8.87
CA PRO A 133 3.92 -8.32 8.38
C PRO A 133 3.21 -8.60 7.06
N ASN A 134 2.02 -8.03 6.87
CA ASN A 134 1.25 -8.20 5.64
C ASN A 134 1.95 -7.55 4.46
N ASN A 135 2.47 -6.34 4.65
CA ASN A 135 3.19 -5.63 3.60
C ASN A 135 4.45 -6.40 3.21
N ALA A 136 5.20 -6.87 4.19
CA ALA A 136 6.39 -7.70 3.95
C ALA A 136 6.02 -8.97 3.20
N ALA A 137 4.93 -9.63 3.60
CA ALA A 137 4.47 -10.87 2.97
C ALA A 137 4.06 -10.66 1.52
N ALA A 138 3.34 -9.56 1.22
CA ALA A 138 2.92 -9.25 -0.14
C ALA A 138 4.13 -9.00 -1.05
N ILE A 139 5.08 -8.21 -0.57
CA ILE A 139 6.30 -7.90 -1.32
C ILE A 139 7.08 -9.20 -1.59
N ALA A 140 7.26 -10.03 -0.57
CA ALA A 140 7.98 -11.29 -0.70
C ALA A 140 7.31 -12.22 -1.70
N LYS A 141 5.99 -12.34 -1.61
CA LYS A 141 5.24 -13.27 -2.46
C LYS A 141 5.28 -12.90 -3.93
N TYR A 142 5.08 -11.61 -4.23
CA TYR A 142 4.87 -11.18 -5.61
C TYR A 142 6.11 -10.64 -6.30
N LEU A 143 7.09 -10.15 -5.56
CA LEU A 143 8.27 -9.55 -6.16
C LEU A 143 9.52 -10.42 -6.09
N THR A 144 9.63 -11.32 -5.12
CA THR A 144 10.78 -12.25 -5.06
C THR A 144 10.58 -13.44 -5.97
N ASN A 145 9.35 -13.95 -6.09
CA ASN A 145 9.02 -15.12 -6.90
C ASN A 145 8.72 -14.76 -8.37
N ASN A 146 8.41 -13.51 -8.63
CA ASN A 146 8.12 -12.99 -9.96
C ASN A 146 8.90 -11.69 -10.18
N PRO A 147 10.23 -11.79 -10.30
CA PRO A 147 11.03 -10.58 -10.42
C PRO A 147 10.63 -9.80 -11.66
N PRO A 148 10.58 -8.47 -11.56
CA PRO A 148 10.31 -7.63 -12.71
C PRO A 148 11.45 -7.76 -13.72
N LEU A 149 11.07 -7.77 -14.95
CA LEU A 149 12.03 -7.91 -16.05
C LEU A 149 12.43 -6.57 -16.62
#